data_04286c46dea9d9082da0d300c7cdf338
#
_entry.id   04286c46dea9d9082da0d300c7cdf338
#
_cell.length_a   1.000
_cell.length_b   1.000
_cell.length_c   1.000
_cell.angle_alpha   90.00
_cell.angle_beta   90.00
_cell.angle_gamma   90.00
#
_symmetry.space_group_name_H-M   'P 1'
#
loop_
_entity.id
_entity.type
_entity.pdbx_description
1 polymer ?
#
loop_
_entity_poly.entity_id
_entity_poly.type
_entity_poly.pdbx_seq_one_letter_code
_entity_poly.pdbx_strand_id
1 'polypeptide(L)'
;DARFYSHTGVDFKSLFRAVLKLGRAGGGSTITQQLAKQLWSPRANNTLERAMQKPIEWIIATKLERLYSKDEILLMYLNQFDFLYNAVGIQSASQVYFSTTPKDLKIEEAAMLVGMCKNPSLYNPVRHPERARNRRNTVLSQMEKYGYIDKATCDSVSALPLTLHYR
;
A
#
# COMPACT_ATOMS: atom_id res chain seq x y z
N ASP A 1 5.44 1.54 -4.09
CA ASP A 1 6.02 2.76 -4.67
C ASP A 1 7.43 2.96 -4.12
N ALA A 2 8.40 2.22 -4.68
CA ALA A 2 9.79 2.25 -4.20
C ALA A 2 10.50 3.61 -4.40
N ARG A 3 9.96 4.45 -5.28
CA ARG A 3 10.51 5.79 -5.57
C ARG A 3 9.61 6.92 -5.08
N PHE A 4 8.79 6.64 -4.08
CA PHE A 4 7.83 7.61 -3.53
C PHE A 4 8.49 8.96 -3.19
N TYR A 5 9.65 8.94 -2.54
CA TYR A 5 10.35 10.16 -2.14
C TYR A 5 11.08 10.89 -3.28
N SER A 6 11.12 10.32 -4.48
CA SER A 6 11.89 10.87 -5.62
C SER A 6 11.07 11.35 -6.81
N HIS A 7 9.74 11.11 -6.85
CA HIS A 7 8.88 11.61 -7.93
C HIS A 7 7.99 12.76 -7.47
N THR A 8 7.35 13.45 -8.42
CA THR A 8 6.48 14.62 -8.20
C THR A 8 4.99 14.28 -8.41
N GLY A 9 4.55 13.10 -7.99
CA GLY A 9 3.17 12.62 -8.07
C GLY A 9 2.93 11.57 -9.16
N VAL A 10 3.70 11.58 -10.24
CA VAL A 10 3.66 10.58 -11.31
C VAL A 10 5.03 9.96 -11.50
N ASP A 11 5.12 8.65 -11.42
CA ASP A 11 6.35 7.91 -11.68
C ASP A 11 6.32 7.34 -13.11
N PHE A 12 6.85 8.12 -14.07
CA PHE A 12 6.87 7.76 -15.47
C PHE A 12 7.64 6.47 -15.78
N LYS A 13 8.70 6.16 -15.02
CA LYS A 13 9.43 4.89 -15.20
C LYS A 13 8.59 3.69 -14.80
N SER A 14 7.83 3.79 -13.71
CA SER A 14 6.91 2.74 -13.30
C SER A 14 5.71 2.63 -14.24
N LEU A 15 5.21 3.75 -14.74
CA LEU A 15 4.12 3.80 -15.73
C LEU A 15 4.55 3.13 -17.03
N PHE A 16 5.72 3.48 -17.57
CA PHE A 16 6.28 2.88 -18.79
C PHE A 16 6.48 1.36 -18.64
N ARG A 17 7.03 0.93 -17.51
CA ARG A 17 7.17 -0.49 -17.19
C ARG A 17 5.81 -1.22 -17.14
N ALA A 18 4.80 -0.62 -16.55
CA ALA A 18 3.46 -1.19 -16.45
C ALA A 18 2.80 -1.35 -17.84
N VAL A 19 2.99 -0.35 -18.72
CA VAL A 19 2.50 -0.39 -20.10
C VAL A 19 3.22 -1.47 -20.89
N LEU A 20 4.55 -1.52 -20.87
CA LEU A 20 5.33 -2.52 -21.61
C LEU A 20 5.02 -3.96 -21.20
N LYS A 21 4.75 -4.20 -19.92
CA LYS A 21 4.43 -5.53 -19.40
C LYS A 21 2.94 -5.81 -19.30
N LEU A 22 2.09 -5.00 -19.95
CA LEU A 22 0.64 -5.15 -19.97
C LEU A 22 0.03 -5.39 -18.57
N GLY A 23 0.54 -4.67 -17.57
CA GLY A 23 0.08 -4.78 -16.19
C GLY A 23 0.61 -5.99 -15.39
N ARG A 24 1.31 -6.94 -16.01
CA ARG A 24 1.85 -8.12 -15.30
C ARG A 24 2.94 -7.80 -14.30
N ALA A 25 3.60 -6.65 -14.42
CA ALA A 25 4.67 -6.21 -13.53
C ALA A 25 4.18 -5.34 -12.35
N GLY A 26 2.88 -5.33 -12.07
CA GLY A 26 2.25 -4.45 -11.09
C GLY A 26 1.78 -3.14 -11.70
N GLY A 27 0.98 -2.38 -10.93
CA GLY A 27 0.43 -1.08 -11.37
C GLY A 27 1.50 0.00 -11.49
N GLY A 28 1.26 0.96 -12.38
CA GLY A 28 2.10 2.15 -12.54
C GLY A 28 1.67 3.35 -11.69
N SER A 29 0.61 3.21 -10.89
CA SER A 29 0.10 4.30 -10.04
C SER A 29 0.94 4.49 -8.79
N THR A 30 1.22 5.75 -8.47
CA THR A 30 1.94 6.11 -7.24
C THR A 30 1.02 6.15 -6.02
N ILE A 31 1.60 6.23 -4.82
CA ILE A 31 0.84 6.44 -3.57
C ILE A 31 0.03 7.74 -3.66
N THR A 32 0.61 8.81 -4.17
CA THR A 32 -0.07 10.11 -4.33
C THR A 32 -1.25 10.03 -5.30
N GLN A 33 -1.13 9.29 -6.41
CA GLN A 33 -2.24 9.02 -7.33
C GLN A 33 -3.34 8.17 -6.68
N GLN A 34 -2.98 7.18 -5.87
CA GLN A 34 -3.95 6.38 -5.12
C GLN A 34 -4.69 7.22 -4.08
N LEU A 35 -4.00 8.12 -3.37
CA LEU A 35 -4.61 9.07 -2.46
C LEU A 35 -5.58 10.01 -3.21
N ALA A 36 -5.17 10.55 -4.35
CA ALA A 36 -6.02 11.39 -5.20
C ALA A 36 -7.31 10.65 -5.60
N LYS A 37 -7.18 9.39 -5.99
CA LYS A 37 -8.34 8.53 -6.28
C LYS A 37 -9.27 8.38 -5.08
N GLN A 38 -8.72 8.09 -3.91
CA GLN A 38 -9.51 7.89 -2.69
C GLN A 38 -10.28 9.14 -2.28
N LEU A 39 -9.69 10.32 -2.47
CA LEU A 39 -10.28 11.59 -2.03
C LEU A 39 -11.30 12.17 -3.02
N TRP A 40 -11.10 12.00 -4.33
CA TRP A 40 -11.83 12.75 -5.35
C TRP A 40 -12.40 11.96 -6.52
N SER A 41 -12.02 10.69 -6.70
CA SER A 41 -12.51 9.92 -7.83
C SER A 41 -13.73 9.08 -7.45
N PRO A 42 -14.86 9.22 -8.14
CA PRO A 42 -16.00 8.32 -7.98
C PRO A 42 -15.63 6.90 -8.42
N ARG A 43 -16.39 5.91 -7.96
CA ARG A 43 -16.23 4.54 -8.43
C ARG A 43 -16.55 4.47 -9.93
N ALA A 44 -15.60 3.99 -10.72
CA ALA A 44 -15.80 3.72 -12.13
C ALA A 44 -16.61 2.43 -12.32
N ASN A 45 -17.62 2.49 -13.18
CA ASN A 45 -18.48 1.33 -13.47
C ASN A 45 -17.88 0.44 -14.57
N ASN A 46 -16.96 0.96 -15.35
CA ASN A 46 -16.31 0.24 -16.45
C ASN A 46 -14.87 0.72 -16.68
N THR A 47 -14.16 -0.03 -17.53
CA THR A 47 -12.75 0.23 -17.86
C THR A 47 -12.54 1.58 -18.55
N LEU A 48 -13.50 2.02 -19.38
CA LEU A 48 -13.40 3.28 -20.10
C LEU A 48 -13.50 4.48 -19.16
N GLU A 49 -14.48 4.47 -18.25
CA GLU A 49 -14.60 5.49 -17.20
C GLU A 49 -13.34 5.53 -16.33
N ARG A 50 -12.80 4.37 -15.99
CA ARG A 50 -11.57 4.28 -15.22
C ARG A 50 -10.37 4.92 -15.95
N ALA A 51 -10.27 4.71 -17.25
CA ALA A 51 -9.23 5.33 -18.08
C ALA A 51 -9.39 6.85 -18.16
N MET A 52 -10.63 7.34 -18.25
CA MET A 52 -10.93 8.79 -18.29
C MET A 52 -10.66 9.50 -16.95
N GLN A 53 -10.69 8.80 -15.83
CA GLN A 53 -10.36 9.36 -14.50
C GLN A 53 -8.85 9.55 -14.29
N LYS A 54 -8.01 8.80 -15.01
CA LYS A 54 -6.54 8.84 -14.82
C LYS A 54 -5.91 10.21 -14.99
N PRO A 55 -6.22 11.00 -16.03
CA PRO A 55 -5.67 12.35 -16.17
C PRO A 55 -6.02 13.26 -15.00
N ILE A 56 -7.22 13.15 -14.46
CA ILE A 56 -7.69 13.94 -13.31
C ILE A 56 -6.89 13.55 -12.06
N GLU A 57 -6.71 12.26 -11.82
CA GLU A 57 -5.88 11.76 -10.71
C GLU A 57 -4.43 12.26 -10.81
N TRP A 58 -3.86 12.33 -12.00
CA TRP A 58 -2.51 12.85 -12.22
C TRP A 58 -2.41 14.33 -11.88
N ILE A 59 -3.39 15.14 -12.30
CA ILE A 59 -3.44 16.57 -11.98
C ILE A 59 -3.57 16.77 -10.47
N ILE A 60 -4.47 16.05 -9.81
CA ILE A 60 -4.68 16.15 -8.36
C ILE A 60 -3.43 15.68 -7.61
N ALA A 61 -2.80 14.58 -8.03
CA ALA A 61 -1.56 14.09 -7.44
C ALA A 61 -0.44 15.13 -7.52
N THR A 62 -0.28 15.79 -8.66
CA THR A 62 0.71 16.88 -8.83
C THR A 62 0.41 18.05 -7.92
N LYS A 63 -0.86 18.43 -7.74
CA LYS A 63 -1.25 19.48 -6.80
C LYS A 63 -0.98 19.09 -5.34
N LEU A 64 -1.27 17.86 -4.95
CA LEU A 64 -0.95 17.34 -3.61
C LEU A 64 0.56 17.44 -3.31
N GLU A 65 1.40 17.05 -4.26
CA GLU A 65 2.87 17.13 -4.12
C GLU A 65 3.40 18.56 -4.01
N ARG A 66 2.66 19.54 -4.51
CA ARG A 66 3.00 20.97 -4.35
C ARG A 66 2.56 21.53 -3.01
N LEU A 67 1.47 21.03 -2.44
CA LEU A 67 0.84 21.58 -1.24
C LEU A 67 1.31 20.88 0.04
N TYR A 68 1.70 19.62 -0.05
CA TYR A 68 2.02 18.76 1.08
C TYR A 68 3.39 18.09 0.91
N SER A 69 4.08 17.85 2.02
CA SER A 69 5.29 17.05 2.05
C SER A 69 5.01 15.59 1.73
N LYS A 70 6.04 14.83 1.39
CA LYS A 70 5.94 13.38 1.18
C LYS A 70 5.43 12.65 2.43
N ASP A 71 5.88 13.05 3.61
CA ASP A 71 5.45 12.45 4.87
C ASP A 71 3.99 12.76 5.16
N GLU A 72 3.53 13.97 4.87
CA GLU A 72 2.11 14.34 4.99
C GLU A 72 1.22 13.55 4.01
N ILE A 73 1.66 13.37 2.77
CA ILE A 73 0.95 12.56 1.78
C ILE A 73 0.87 11.10 2.22
N LEU A 74 1.97 10.53 2.72
CA LEU A 74 1.98 9.16 3.24
C LEU A 74 1.05 9.01 4.44
N LEU A 75 1.05 9.98 5.35
CA LEU A 75 0.15 9.99 6.50
C LEU A 75 -1.31 10.04 6.08
N MET A 76 -1.67 10.93 5.14
CA MET A 76 -3.03 11.00 4.60
C MET A 76 -3.44 9.67 3.93
N TYR A 77 -2.56 9.06 3.15
CA TYR A 77 -2.81 7.78 2.50
C TYR A 77 -3.10 6.68 3.52
N LEU A 78 -2.26 6.54 4.55
CA LEU A 78 -2.43 5.53 5.59
C LEU A 78 -3.67 5.76 6.46
N ASN A 79 -4.07 7.01 6.67
CA ASN A 79 -5.27 7.36 7.44
C ASN A 79 -6.57 7.20 6.65
N GLN A 80 -6.52 7.20 5.32
CA GLN A 80 -7.68 7.04 4.44
C GLN A 80 -7.88 5.61 3.93
N PHE A 81 -6.86 4.76 4.01
CA PHE A 81 -6.94 3.42 3.46
C PHE A 81 -7.92 2.54 4.24
N ASP A 82 -8.81 1.85 3.52
CA ASP A 82 -9.74 0.90 4.09
C ASP A 82 -9.10 -0.50 4.17
N PHE A 83 -8.74 -0.90 5.39
CA PHE A 83 -8.18 -2.21 5.71
C PHE A 83 -9.25 -3.28 5.96
N LEU A 84 -10.51 -3.05 5.56
CA LEU A 84 -11.66 -3.90 5.81
C LEU A 84 -12.10 -3.96 7.29
N TYR A 85 -13.19 -4.64 7.57
CA TYR A 85 -13.74 -4.84 8.93
C TYR A 85 -13.87 -3.54 9.73
N ASN A 86 -14.32 -2.46 9.08
CA ASN A 86 -14.42 -1.11 9.63
C ASN A 86 -13.07 -0.51 10.08
N ALA A 87 -11.96 -1.12 9.70
CA ALA A 87 -10.62 -0.63 9.99
C ALA A 87 -10.19 0.41 8.93
N VAL A 88 -10.76 1.60 8.98
CA VAL A 88 -10.34 2.74 8.14
C VAL A 88 -9.17 3.43 8.82
N GLY A 89 -8.06 3.49 8.11
CA GLY A 89 -6.80 4.06 8.59
C GLY A 89 -5.96 3.09 9.40
N ILE A 90 -4.66 3.41 9.45
CA ILE A 90 -3.63 2.56 10.08
C ILE A 90 -3.83 2.38 11.59
N GLN A 91 -4.36 3.40 12.28
CA GLN A 91 -4.64 3.32 13.70
C GLN A 91 -5.69 2.24 13.98
N SER A 92 -6.83 2.30 13.27
CA SER A 92 -7.90 1.32 13.40
C SER A 92 -7.46 -0.07 12.98
N ALA A 93 -6.67 -0.18 11.91
CA ALA A 93 -6.14 -1.45 11.44
C ALA A 93 -5.20 -2.11 12.46
N SER A 94 -4.30 -1.34 13.08
CA SER A 94 -3.43 -1.83 14.15
C SER A 94 -4.23 -2.37 15.33
N GLN A 95 -5.29 -1.67 15.70
CA GLN A 95 -6.17 -2.08 16.79
C GLN A 95 -6.97 -3.35 16.43
N VAL A 96 -7.59 -3.38 15.26
CA VAL A 96 -8.47 -4.47 14.82
C VAL A 96 -7.69 -5.78 14.62
N TYR A 97 -6.55 -5.72 13.94
CA TYR A 97 -5.80 -6.94 13.60
C TYR A 97 -4.81 -7.40 14.68
N PHE A 98 -4.29 -6.48 15.48
CA PHE A 98 -3.19 -6.78 16.41
C PHE A 98 -3.41 -6.28 17.83
N SER A 99 -4.52 -5.60 18.13
CA SER A 99 -4.81 -5.01 19.45
C SER A 99 -3.68 -4.10 19.94
N THR A 100 -3.08 -3.34 19.03
CA THR A 100 -1.92 -2.46 19.30
C THR A 100 -2.07 -1.09 18.62
N THR A 101 -1.08 -0.24 18.78
CA THR A 101 -0.99 1.07 18.11
C THR A 101 0.00 1.00 16.94
N PRO A 102 -0.06 1.90 15.94
CA PRO A 102 0.90 1.92 14.85
C PRO A 102 2.37 2.01 15.30
N LYS A 103 2.62 2.73 16.40
CA LYS A 103 3.96 2.89 16.97
C LYS A 103 4.54 1.58 17.51
N ASP A 104 3.67 0.70 18.01
CA ASP A 104 4.06 -0.54 18.70
C ASP A 104 3.93 -1.77 17.79
N LEU A 105 3.61 -1.57 16.50
CA LEU A 105 3.58 -2.65 15.51
C LEU A 105 4.95 -3.31 15.38
N LYS A 106 4.95 -4.63 15.41
CA LYS A 106 6.13 -5.42 15.04
C LYS A 106 6.37 -5.34 13.52
N ILE A 107 7.58 -5.67 13.08
CA ILE A 107 7.95 -5.61 11.65
C ILE A 107 7.01 -6.48 10.80
N GLU A 108 6.72 -7.69 11.22
CA GLU A 108 5.81 -8.61 10.53
C GLU A 108 4.36 -8.10 10.48
N GLU A 109 3.92 -7.45 11.53
CA GLU A 109 2.57 -6.86 11.62
C GLU A 109 2.45 -5.67 10.66
N ALA A 110 3.41 -4.76 10.69
CA ALA A 110 3.47 -3.63 9.77
C ALA A 110 3.58 -4.09 8.31
N ALA A 111 4.43 -5.09 8.02
CA ALA A 111 4.58 -5.66 6.69
C ALA A 111 3.30 -6.32 6.16
N MET A 112 2.50 -6.94 7.04
CA MET A 112 1.20 -7.49 6.68
C MET A 112 0.23 -6.38 6.27
N LEU A 113 0.09 -5.32 7.06
CA LEU A 113 -0.80 -4.19 6.75
C LEU A 113 -0.38 -3.50 5.44
N VAL A 114 0.91 -3.24 5.24
CA VAL A 114 1.43 -2.71 3.98
C VAL A 114 1.12 -3.64 2.81
N GLY A 115 1.22 -4.95 3.02
CA GLY A 115 0.87 -5.96 2.02
C GLY A 115 -0.58 -5.88 1.58
N MET A 116 -1.51 -5.59 2.49
CA MET A 116 -2.93 -5.40 2.20
C MET A 116 -3.19 -4.19 1.28
N CYS A 117 -2.33 -3.17 1.31
CA CYS A 117 -2.52 -1.97 0.50
C CYS A 117 -2.53 -2.22 -1.02
N LYS A 118 -2.01 -3.35 -1.47
CA LYS A 118 -2.09 -3.74 -2.89
C LYS A 118 -3.50 -4.16 -3.30
N ASN A 119 -4.14 -4.98 -2.49
CA ASN A 119 -5.52 -5.44 -2.67
C ASN A 119 -6.01 -6.05 -1.34
N PRO A 120 -6.74 -5.30 -0.52
CA PRO A 120 -7.12 -5.75 0.82
C PRO A 120 -8.03 -6.98 0.81
N SER A 121 -8.90 -7.10 -0.19
CA SER A 121 -9.78 -8.29 -0.32
C SER A 121 -9.01 -9.55 -0.66
N LEU A 122 -8.05 -9.47 -1.59
CA LEU A 122 -7.23 -10.60 -2.01
C LEU A 122 -6.25 -11.06 -0.91
N TYR A 123 -5.68 -10.11 -0.18
CA TYR A 123 -4.72 -10.33 0.89
C TYR A 123 -5.34 -10.19 2.28
N ASN A 124 -6.63 -10.46 2.39
CA ASN A 124 -7.37 -10.46 3.64
C ASN A 124 -6.82 -11.52 4.60
N PRO A 125 -6.22 -11.14 5.74
CA PRO A 125 -5.54 -12.09 6.62
C PRO A 125 -6.50 -13.04 7.36
N VAL A 126 -7.76 -12.66 7.50
CA VAL A 126 -8.80 -13.48 8.14
C VAL A 126 -9.34 -14.54 7.18
N ARG A 127 -9.61 -14.13 5.92
CA ARG A 127 -10.19 -15.02 4.90
C ARG A 127 -9.15 -15.82 4.12
N HIS A 128 -7.98 -15.25 3.91
CA HIS A 128 -6.92 -15.81 3.07
C HIS A 128 -5.54 -15.70 3.75
N PRO A 129 -5.37 -16.36 4.93
CA PRO A 129 -4.16 -16.21 5.75
C PRO A 129 -2.88 -16.57 5.00
N GLU A 130 -2.88 -17.61 4.17
CA GLU A 130 -1.71 -18.00 3.37
C GLU A 130 -1.33 -16.94 2.33
N ARG A 131 -2.31 -16.35 1.65
CA ARG A 131 -2.05 -15.26 0.69
C ARG A 131 -1.52 -14.01 1.41
N ALA A 132 -2.10 -13.68 2.56
CA ALA A 132 -1.66 -12.57 3.39
C ALA A 132 -0.23 -12.78 3.89
N ARG A 133 0.12 -13.99 4.33
CA ARG A 133 1.48 -14.35 4.76
C ARG A 133 2.48 -14.23 3.60
N ASN A 134 2.17 -14.78 2.45
CA ASN A 134 3.02 -14.70 1.26
C ASN A 134 3.21 -13.24 0.82
N ARG A 135 2.17 -12.44 0.87
CA ARG A 135 2.26 -11.01 0.57
C ARG A 135 3.08 -10.25 1.60
N ARG A 136 2.91 -10.52 2.90
CA ARG A 136 3.77 -10.01 3.98
C ARG A 136 5.24 -10.29 3.69
N ASN A 137 5.57 -11.54 3.35
CA ASN A 137 6.94 -11.95 3.07
C ASN A 137 7.50 -11.27 1.81
N THR A 138 6.68 -10.97 0.82
CA THR A 138 7.07 -10.13 -0.33
C THR A 138 7.44 -8.71 0.13
N VAL A 139 6.69 -8.12 1.04
CA VAL A 139 7.01 -6.79 1.61
C VAL A 139 8.33 -6.85 2.37
N LEU A 140 8.53 -7.85 3.23
CA LEU A 140 9.79 -8.05 3.97
C LEU A 140 11.00 -8.19 3.03
N SER A 141 10.86 -8.96 1.95
CA SER A 141 11.89 -9.10 0.92
C SER A 141 12.22 -7.77 0.22
N GLN A 142 11.21 -6.92 -0.01
CA GLN A 142 11.46 -5.57 -0.54
C GLN A 142 12.15 -4.67 0.49
N MET A 143 11.81 -4.78 1.77
CA MET A 143 12.48 -4.04 2.84
C MET A 143 13.96 -4.42 2.93
N GLU A 144 14.30 -5.69 2.82
CA GLU A 144 15.69 -6.16 2.75
C GLU A 144 16.39 -5.60 1.50
N LYS A 145 15.78 -5.75 0.33
CA LYS A 145 16.34 -5.28 -0.95
C LYS A 145 16.71 -3.80 -0.93
N TYR A 146 15.93 -2.97 -0.26
CA TYR A 146 16.14 -1.52 -0.14
C TYR A 146 16.91 -1.10 1.12
N GLY A 147 17.42 -2.06 1.89
CA GLY A 147 18.32 -1.80 3.02
C GLY A 147 17.64 -1.35 4.32
N TYR A 148 16.33 -1.52 4.44
CA TYR A 148 15.60 -1.18 5.67
C TYR A 148 15.73 -2.24 6.78
N ILE A 149 15.94 -3.49 6.40
CA ILE A 149 16.26 -4.60 7.29
C ILE A 149 17.40 -5.42 6.69
N ASP A 150 18.15 -6.14 7.51
CA ASP A 150 19.18 -7.06 7.04
C ASP A 150 18.58 -8.42 6.65
N LYS A 151 19.40 -9.26 5.98
CA LYS A 151 18.98 -10.59 5.53
C LYS A 151 18.59 -11.49 6.69
N ALA A 152 19.32 -11.46 7.81
CA ALA A 152 19.05 -12.29 8.97
C ALA A 152 17.69 -11.95 9.58
N THR A 153 17.37 -10.66 9.72
CA THR A 153 16.05 -10.19 10.17
C THR A 153 14.95 -10.59 9.18
N CYS A 154 15.16 -10.41 7.88
CA CYS A 154 14.21 -10.81 6.86
C CYS A 154 13.90 -12.31 6.93
N ASP A 155 14.90 -13.16 7.02
CA ASP A 155 14.75 -14.61 7.09
C ASP A 155 14.02 -15.04 8.37
N SER A 156 14.40 -14.50 9.52
CA SER A 156 13.80 -14.84 10.82
C SER A 156 12.33 -14.40 10.90
N VAL A 157 12.02 -13.18 10.46
CA VAL A 157 10.66 -12.64 10.51
C VAL A 157 9.75 -13.30 9.47
N SER A 158 10.26 -13.62 8.28
CA SER A 158 9.51 -14.34 7.24
C SER A 158 9.12 -15.76 7.65
N ALA A 159 9.90 -16.39 8.52
CA ALA A 159 9.60 -17.72 9.06
C ALA A 159 8.43 -17.72 10.05
N LEU A 160 8.14 -16.58 10.68
CA LEU A 160 7.06 -16.48 11.66
C LEU A 160 5.68 -16.78 11.05
N PRO A 161 4.79 -17.44 11.80
CA PRO A 161 3.40 -17.61 11.38
C PRO A 161 2.69 -16.26 11.29
N LEU A 162 1.57 -16.22 10.56
CA LEU A 162 0.68 -15.07 10.58
C LEU A 162 -0.19 -15.18 11.84
N THR A 163 0.10 -14.35 12.84
CA THR A 163 -0.65 -14.32 14.10
C THR A 163 -1.48 -13.04 14.16
N LEU A 164 -2.78 -13.20 14.36
CA LEU A 164 -3.73 -12.11 14.53
C LEU A 164 -4.26 -12.11 15.97
N HIS A 165 -4.46 -10.92 16.50
CA HIS A 165 -5.23 -10.68 17.74
C HIS A 165 -6.57 -10.02 17.39
N TYR A 166 -7.20 -10.53 16.33
CA TYR A 166 -8.45 -10.03 15.76
C TYR A 166 -9.59 -10.10 16.77
N ARG A 167 -10.31 -8.99 16.95
CA ARG A 167 -11.50 -8.86 17.79
C ARG A 167 -12.67 -8.28 17.02
#